data_edc88fd94ec9b9260b4ca8546e0e657d
#
_entry.id   edc88fd94ec9b9260b4ca8546e0e657d
#
_cell.length_a   1.000
_cell.length_b   1.000
_cell.length_c   1.000
_cell.angle_alpha   90.00
_cell.angle_beta   90.00
_cell.angle_gamma   90.00
#
_symmetry.space_group_name_H-M   'P 1'
#
loop_
_entity.id
_entity.type
_entity.pdbx_description
1 polymer ?
#
loop_
_entity_poly.entity_id
_entity_poly.type
_entity_poly.pdbx_seq_one_letter_code
_entity_poly.pdbx_strand_id
1 'polypeptide(L)'
;MLDKLKKAFDKGYNGNPLLKKARKKIEWTAEQVEEWLKCAEDPIYFAEKYIQIVHVDRGLISIKLYDYQKEIIVKLSNNRRVSVVTSRQAGKTTTAAAVILHYILFNEHKTVALLANKGDAAREILDRVKLSYESLPDWLQQGVVEWNKGSIELENGCKVIAAATSSSAIRGKSISLLYIDEAAFVENWDEFFASVFPTISSGETTKILFTSTPNGLNHFYKTCTGAKEGTNGYQYVEVPWQMVPGRDEKWKNETLAAMDFDYEKFAQEFECAWLGSSGTLISGAVLKTLTAQRPLSSTDGLTTYFLPEKDHKYVMTCDVSHGKGLDYSAFQVIDVTSMPYNQVCVYKSNVTPPAEYTQTIHQTSLQYNNATILVEINDIGLTVADSLYIDYESDNLIFTEKAGPKGKRISAGFNKNAERGLKQTAVTKTVGCSLLKLLIEQYQLIINDHDTIYELSRFSKKNASYEAEPGAHDDLVMALVLFAWMSNQQYFKDLTDINTLLKLRNRTDEDLENEMFSFFMDNGRELLEPDAVEVIDLTQNWNPEFKGLFA
;
A
#
# COMPACT_ATOMS: atom_id res chain seq x y z
N MET A 1 21.82 33.86 -49.54
CA MET A 1 21.52 33.59 -48.11
C MET A 1 20.10 33.05 -47.91
N LEU A 2 19.08 33.68 -48.50
CA LEU A 2 17.69 33.25 -48.49
C LEU A 2 17.46 31.84 -49.09
N ASP A 3 18.16 31.48 -50.21
CA ASP A 3 18.04 30.14 -50.81
C ASP A 3 18.74 29.04 -50.01
N LYS A 4 19.80 29.37 -49.24
CA LYS A 4 20.40 28.43 -48.29
C LYS A 4 19.51 28.24 -47.06
N LEU A 5 18.83 29.30 -46.60
CA LEU A 5 17.84 29.22 -45.53
C LEU A 5 16.59 28.44 -45.99
N LYS A 6 16.07 28.70 -47.20
CA LYS A 6 14.96 27.92 -47.79
C LYS A 6 15.30 26.43 -47.92
N LYS A 7 16.52 26.08 -48.39
CA LYS A 7 16.99 24.69 -48.45
C LYS A 7 17.21 24.06 -47.09
N ALA A 8 17.52 24.85 -46.06
CA ALA A 8 17.58 24.35 -44.68
C ALA A 8 16.18 24.15 -44.06
N PHE A 9 15.21 25.03 -44.39
CA PHE A 9 13.81 24.91 -43.98
C PHE A 9 13.04 23.76 -44.67
N ASP A 10 13.54 23.27 -45.81
CA ASP A 10 12.96 22.10 -46.51
C ASP A 10 13.40 20.75 -45.92
N LYS A 11 14.31 20.75 -44.94
CA LYS A 11 14.93 19.55 -44.35
C LYS A 11 14.27 19.04 -43.06
N GLY A 12 12.96 19.22 -42.88
CA GLY A 12 12.24 18.71 -41.72
C GLY A 12 11.85 19.79 -40.69
N TYR A 13 11.25 19.41 -39.58
CA TYR A 13 10.79 20.32 -38.52
C TYR A 13 11.99 21.05 -37.86
N ASN A 14 11.94 22.38 -37.89
CA ASN A 14 13.04 23.26 -37.40
C ASN A 14 14.44 22.90 -37.92
N GLY A 15 14.50 22.34 -39.18
CA GLY A 15 15.76 21.96 -39.81
C GLY A 15 16.32 20.60 -39.38
N ASN A 16 15.64 19.85 -38.53
CA ASN A 16 15.98 18.47 -38.19
C ASN A 16 15.45 17.49 -39.25
N PRO A 17 16.32 16.81 -40.01
CA PRO A 17 15.92 15.90 -41.09
C PRO A 17 15.22 14.62 -40.59
N LEU A 18 15.33 14.30 -39.30
CA LEU A 18 14.71 13.14 -38.69
C LEU A 18 13.25 13.40 -38.28
N LEU A 19 12.78 14.64 -38.36
CA LEU A 19 11.45 15.04 -37.94
C LEU A 19 10.64 15.53 -39.17
N LYS A 20 9.60 14.82 -39.50
CA LYS A 20 8.67 15.23 -40.59
C LYS A 20 7.99 16.54 -40.23
N LYS A 21 8.01 17.51 -41.15
CA LYS A 21 7.31 18.78 -41.00
C LYS A 21 5.81 18.58 -41.19
N ALA A 22 5.00 19.25 -40.38
CA ALA A 22 3.54 19.26 -40.55
C ALA A 22 3.13 19.72 -41.95
N ARG A 23 2.07 19.15 -42.50
CA ARG A 23 1.47 19.40 -43.81
C ARG A 23 2.40 19.09 -45.02
N LYS A 24 3.44 18.28 -44.81
CA LYS A 24 4.24 17.74 -45.91
C LYS A 24 3.43 16.69 -46.65
N LYS A 25 3.12 16.94 -47.95
CA LYS A 25 2.46 15.95 -48.78
C LYS A 25 3.37 14.75 -49.03
N ILE A 26 2.82 13.57 -48.88
CA ILE A 26 3.47 12.28 -49.19
C ILE A 26 2.63 11.63 -50.28
N GLU A 27 3.32 11.14 -51.30
CA GLU A 27 2.72 10.23 -52.30
C GLU A 27 2.89 8.81 -51.75
N TRP A 28 1.79 8.19 -51.37
CA TRP A 28 1.77 6.85 -50.82
C TRP A 28 1.83 5.80 -51.92
N THR A 29 2.67 4.78 -51.76
CA THR A 29 2.56 3.56 -52.56
C THR A 29 1.50 2.62 -51.95
N ALA A 30 1.00 1.68 -52.77
CA ALA A 30 0.03 0.69 -52.29
C ALA A 30 0.60 -0.15 -51.14
N GLU A 31 1.88 -0.51 -51.24
CA GLU A 31 2.59 -1.28 -50.19
C GLU A 31 2.71 -0.48 -48.88
N GLN A 32 2.94 0.84 -48.98
CA GLN A 32 3.02 1.69 -47.77
C GLN A 32 1.66 1.83 -47.09
N VAL A 33 0.57 1.89 -47.84
CA VAL A 33 -0.80 1.93 -47.29
C VAL A 33 -1.11 0.61 -46.56
N GLU A 34 -0.82 -0.53 -47.21
CA GLU A 34 -1.02 -1.85 -46.58
C GLU A 34 -0.19 -2.00 -45.33
N GLU A 35 1.08 -1.61 -45.39
CA GLU A 35 1.98 -1.65 -44.22
C GLU A 35 1.53 -0.73 -43.09
N TRP A 36 1.02 0.46 -43.42
CA TRP A 36 0.48 1.40 -42.43
C TRP A 36 -0.73 0.80 -41.71
N LEU A 37 -1.67 0.19 -42.46
CA LEU A 37 -2.84 -0.47 -41.89
C LEU A 37 -2.42 -1.61 -40.97
N LYS A 38 -1.46 -2.44 -41.39
CA LYS A 38 -0.94 -3.53 -40.53
C LYS A 38 -0.28 -3.01 -39.27
N CYS A 39 0.49 -1.92 -39.34
CA CYS A 39 1.07 -1.27 -38.18
C CYS A 39 0.00 -0.70 -37.24
N ALA A 40 -1.07 -0.13 -37.77
CA ALA A 40 -2.17 0.43 -37.00
C ALA A 40 -2.96 -0.65 -36.23
N GLU A 41 -3.16 -1.81 -36.85
CA GLU A 41 -3.90 -2.94 -36.26
C GLU A 41 -3.08 -3.72 -35.24
N ASP A 42 -1.77 -3.87 -35.48
CA ASP A 42 -0.88 -4.70 -34.64
C ASP A 42 0.26 -3.86 -34.02
N PRO A 43 0.09 -3.40 -32.77
CA PRO A 43 1.13 -2.64 -32.06
C PRO A 43 2.40 -3.43 -31.78
N ILE A 44 2.32 -4.77 -31.71
CA ILE A 44 3.49 -5.64 -31.52
C ILE A 44 4.31 -5.69 -32.81
N TYR A 45 3.65 -5.92 -33.93
CA TYR A 45 4.28 -5.88 -35.24
C TYR A 45 4.96 -4.54 -35.51
N PHE A 46 4.24 -3.43 -35.25
CA PHE A 46 4.80 -2.09 -35.38
C PHE A 46 6.06 -1.93 -34.54
N ALA A 47 5.99 -2.31 -33.26
CA ALA A 47 7.11 -2.15 -32.33
C ALA A 47 8.33 -2.95 -32.80
N GLU A 48 8.18 -4.25 -33.08
CA GLU A 48 9.31 -5.14 -33.46
C GLU A 48 9.94 -4.75 -34.81
N LYS A 49 9.18 -4.15 -35.71
CA LYS A 49 9.68 -3.78 -37.03
C LYS A 49 10.31 -2.39 -37.07
N TYR A 50 9.74 -1.42 -36.36
CA TYR A 50 10.10 -0.01 -36.55
C TYR A 50 10.74 0.66 -35.34
N ILE A 51 10.54 0.15 -34.11
CA ILE A 51 11.08 0.81 -32.93
C ILE A 51 12.53 0.41 -32.73
N GLN A 52 13.37 1.42 -32.52
CA GLN A 52 14.76 1.26 -32.12
C GLN A 52 14.94 1.71 -30.68
N ILE A 53 15.84 1.02 -29.98
CA ILE A 53 16.21 1.28 -28.59
C ILE A 53 17.71 1.37 -28.44
N VAL A 54 18.17 2.12 -27.45
CA VAL A 54 19.59 2.13 -27.07
C VAL A 54 19.86 0.98 -26.11
N HIS A 55 20.60 -0.01 -26.58
CA HIS A 55 21.11 -1.09 -25.73
C HIS A 55 22.46 -0.69 -25.15
N VAL A 56 22.69 -0.96 -23.85
CA VAL A 56 23.90 -0.52 -23.12
C VAL A 56 25.18 -0.97 -23.81
N ASP A 57 25.22 -2.23 -24.30
CA ASP A 57 26.44 -2.80 -24.91
C ASP A 57 26.46 -2.71 -26.44
N ARG A 58 25.30 -2.58 -27.11
CA ARG A 58 25.19 -2.73 -28.57
C ARG A 58 24.80 -1.44 -29.29
N GLY A 59 24.59 -0.35 -28.54
CA GLY A 59 24.13 0.91 -29.11
C GLY A 59 22.69 0.83 -29.63
N LEU A 60 22.40 1.44 -30.77
CA LEU A 60 21.06 1.51 -31.35
C LEU A 60 20.71 0.18 -32.04
N ILE A 61 19.65 -0.49 -31.56
CA ILE A 61 19.18 -1.77 -32.10
C ILE A 61 17.65 -1.76 -32.24
N SER A 62 17.11 -2.59 -33.13
CA SER A 62 15.68 -2.84 -33.18
C SER A 62 15.22 -3.59 -31.94
N ILE A 63 14.06 -3.19 -31.41
CA ILE A 63 13.49 -3.86 -30.25
C ILE A 63 13.04 -5.28 -30.62
N LYS A 64 13.27 -6.22 -29.72
CA LYS A 64 12.62 -7.52 -29.72
C LYS A 64 11.87 -7.64 -28.41
N LEU A 65 10.55 -7.65 -28.48
CA LEU A 65 9.69 -7.68 -27.31
C LEU A 65 9.74 -9.06 -26.64
N TYR A 66 9.86 -9.04 -25.32
CA TYR A 66 9.68 -10.24 -24.50
C TYR A 66 8.20 -10.60 -24.35
N ASP A 67 7.88 -11.83 -24.03
CA ASP A 67 6.50 -12.31 -23.97
C ASP A 67 5.64 -11.50 -22.99
N TYR A 68 6.16 -11.15 -21.80
CA TYR A 68 5.46 -10.29 -20.85
C TYR A 68 5.25 -8.86 -21.37
N GLN A 69 6.16 -8.32 -22.20
CA GLN A 69 5.98 -7.02 -22.83
C GLN A 69 4.85 -7.06 -23.87
N LYS A 70 4.77 -8.14 -24.64
CA LYS A 70 3.65 -8.40 -25.56
C LYS A 70 2.34 -8.53 -24.78
N GLU A 71 2.34 -9.24 -23.66
CA GLU A 71 1.16 -9.35 -22.77
C GLU A 71 0.69 -7.99 -22.28
N ILE A 72 1.59 -7.11 -21.82
CA ILE A 72 1.25 -5.74 -21.39
C ILE A 72 0.58 -4.96 -22.53
N ILE A 73 1.16 -5.01 -23.73
CA ILE A 73 0.64 -4.33 -24.92
C ILE A 73 -0.78 -4.85 -25.26
N VAL A 74 -0.97 -6.17 -25.31
CA VAL A 74 -2.28 -6.79 -25.62
C VAL A 74 -3.31 -6.44 -24.54
N LYS A 75 -2.94 -6.55 -23.24
CA LYS A 75 -3.86 -6.19 -22.16
C LYS A 75 -4.29 -4.73 -22.24
N LEU A 76 -3.35 -3.80 -22.49
CA LEU A 76 -3.70 -2.38 -22.62
C LEU A 76 -4.49 -2.08 -23.91
N SER A 77 -4.26 -2.80 -25.01
CA SER A 77 -5.06 -2.66 -26.22
C SER A 77 -6.52 -3.03 -25.98
N ASN A 78 -6.76 -4.11 -25.25
CA ASN A 78 -8.09 -4.68 -25.03
C ASN A 78 -8.82 -4.16 -23.79
N ASN A 79 -8.11 -3.55 -22.84
CA ASN A 79 -8.68 -3.09 -21.59
C ASN A 79 -8.38 -1.62 -21.33
N ARG A 80 -9.19 -1.00 -20.47
CA ARG A 80 -9.03 0.42 -20.11
C ARG A 80 -7.94 0.65 -19.05
N ARG A 81 -7.73 -0.30 -18.15
CA ARG A 81 -6.90 -0.12 -16.97
C ARG A 81 -5.97 -1.31 -16.79
N VAL A 82 -4.68 -1.05 -16.70
CA VAL A 82 -3.65 -2.09 -16.50
C VAL A 82 -2.70 -1.62 -15.40
N SER A 83 -2.46 -2.49 -14.42
CA SER A 83 -1.45 -2.33 -13.39
C SER A 83 -0.36 -3.38 -13.55
N VAL A 84 0.89 -2.94 -13.62
CA VAL A 84 2.03 -3.81 -13.90
C VAL A 84 3.05 -3.69 -12.78
N VAL A 85 3.26 -4.77 -12.05
CA VAL A 85 4.35 -4.91 -11.07
C VAL A 85 5.52 -5.57 -11.77
N THR A 86 6.68 -4.93 -11.74
CA THR A 86 7.85 -5.46 -12.47
C THR A 86 9.09 -5.46 -11.58
N SER A 87 9.98 -6.41 -11.84
CA SER A 87 11.36 -6.32 -11.38
C SER A 87 12.06 -5.10 -11.98
N ARG A 88 13.07 -4.60 -11.28
CA ARG A 88 13.94 -3.55 -11.83
C ARG A 88 14.54 -3.95 -13.17
N GLN A 89 14.68 -2.98 -14.08
CA GLN A 89 15.28 -3.16 -15.40
C GLN A 89 14.61 -4.25 -16.27
N ALA A 90 13.32 -4.49 -16.09
CA ALA A 90 12.53 -5.38 -16.94
C ALA A 90 11.99 -4.70 -18.22
N GLY A 91 12.48 -3.52 -18.56
CA GLY A 91 12.07 -2.81 -19.79
C GLY A 91 10.67 -2.19 -19.77
N LYS A 92 10.07 -1.97 -18.58
CA LYS A 92 8.73 -1.33 -18.43
C LYS A 92 8.61 -0.02 -19.19
N THR A 93 9.59 0.87 -19.01
CA THR A 93 9.64 2.19 -19.64
C THR A 93 9.73 2.11 -21.18
N THR A 94 10.49 1.13 -21.68
CA THR A 94 10.61 0.87 -23.12
C THR A 94 9.29 0.37 -23.71
N THR A 95 8.61 -0.53 -23.01
CA THR A 95 7.28 -1.02 -23.41
C THR A 95 6.25 0.12 -23.43
N ALA A 96 6.25 0.98 -22.41
CA ALA A 96 5.37 2.14 -22.35
C ALA A 96 5.66 3.13 -23.48
N ALA A 97 6.93 3.41 -23.78
CA ALA A 97 7.30 4.30 -24.90
C ALA A 97 6.81 3.76 -26.24
N ALA A 98 6.92 2.44 -26.47
CA ALA A 98 6.40 1.79 -27.69
C ALA A 98 4.89 1.92 -27.82
N VAL A 99 4.15 1.67 -26.72
CA VAL A 99 2.69 1.84 -26.67
C VAL A 99 2.29 3.29 -26.91
N ILE A 100 2.95 4.25 -26.25
CA ILE A 100 2.65 5.68 -26.41
C ILE A 100 2.90 6.13 -27.85
N LEU A 101 4.02 5.72 -28.46
CA LEU A 101 4.33 6.06 -29.84
C LEU A 101 3.29 5.50 -30.80
N HIS A 102 2.94 4.22 -30.69
CA HIS A 102 1.88 3.61 -31.48
C HIS A 102 0.56 4.38 -31.31
N TYR A 103 0.19 4.69 -30.06
CA TYR A 103 -1.06 5.36 -29.74
C TYR A 103 -1.19 6.74 -30.40
N ILE A 104 -0.12 7.55 -30.41
CA ILE A 104 -0.16 8.90 -31.00
C ILE A 104 0.00 8.91 -32.51
N LEU A 105 0.56 7.85 -33.11
CA LEU A 105 0.70 7.77 -34.59
C LEU A 105 -0.60 7.33 -35.27
N PHE A 106 -1.33 6.40 -34.65
CA PHE A 106 -2.48 5.73 -35.28
C PHE A 106 -3.84 6.14 -34.72
N ASN A 107 -3.90 7.20 -33.91
CA ASN A 107 -5.14 7.82 -33.45
C ASN A 107 -5.17 9.31 -33.84
N GLU A 108 -6.31 9.95 -33.66
CA GLU A 108 -6.50 11.37 -33.90
C GLU A 108 -7.01 12.08 -32.65
N HIS A 109 -6.57 13.32 -32.43
CA HIS A 109 -7.01 14.19 -31.32
C HIS A 109 -6.96 13.55 -29.95
N LYS A 110 -5.91 12.75 -29.66
CA LYS A 110 -5.69 12.12 -28.36
C LYS A 110 -4.60 12.82 -27.57
N THR A 111 -4.83 12.97 -26.27
CA THR A 111 -3.82 13.50 -25.35
C THR A 111 -3.31 12.39 -24.41
N VAL A 112 -2.00 12.21 -24.40
CA VAL A 112 -1.29 11.29 -23.51
C VAL A 112 -0.66 12.09 -22.38
N ALA A 113 -0.98 11.75 -21.13
CA ALA A 113 -0.26 12.23 -19.96
C ALA A 113 0.76 11.17 -19.51
N LEU A 114 2.03 11.56 -19.49
CA LEU A 114 3.15 10.75 -19.06
C LEU A 114 3.65 11.33 -17.73
N LEU A 115 3.44 10.62 -16.65
CA LEU A 115 3.76 11.08 -15.30
C LEU A 115 4.78 10.17 -14.63
N ALA A 116 5.65 10.77 -13.83
CA ALA A 116 6.58 10.06 -12.95
C ALA A 116 6.76 10.85 -11.65
N ASN A 117 7.33 10.23 -10.62
CA ASN A 117 7.58 10.90 -9.33
C ASN A 117 8.44 12.16 -9.45
N LYS A 118 9.32 12.24 -10.47
CA LYS A 118 10.13 13.42 -10.78
C LYS A 118 9.95 13.82 -12.25
N GLY A 119 9.94 15.13 -12.52
CA GLY A 119 9.80 15.66 -13.86
C GLY A 119 10.91 15.22 -14.83
N ASP A 120 12.14 15.04 -14.32
CA ASP A 120 13.26 14.55 -15.15
C ASP A 120 13.02 13.11 -15.59
N ALA A 121 12.49 12.24 -14.72
CA ALA A 121 12.14 10.87 -15.07
C ALA A 121 11.05 10.82 -16.14
N ALA A 122 10.02 11.67 -16.02
CA ALA A 122 8.98 11.77 -17.05
C ALA A 122 9.56 12.23 -18.40
N ARG A 123 10.50 13.19 -18.40
CA ARG A 123 11.19 13.65 -19.63
C ARG A 123 12.06 12.56 -20.25
N GLU A 124 12.76 11.75 -19.44
CA GLU A 124 13.54 10.64 -19.95
C GLU A 124 12.67 9.61 -20.71
N ILE A 125 11.45 9.36 -20.23
CA ILE A 125 10.50 8.49 -20.94
C ILE A 125 10.08 9.13 -22.25
N LEU A 126 9.77 10.43 -22.24
CA LEU A 126 9.42 11.17 -23.46
C LEU A 126 10.57 11.16 -24.47
N ASP A 127 11.83 11.24 -24.02
CA ASP A 127 13.00 11.19 -24.90
C ASP A 127 13.15 9.81 -25.56
N ARG A 128 12.74 8.71 -24.91
CA ARG A 128 12.65 7.38 -25.53
C ARG A 128 11.57 7.32 -26.62
N VAL A 129 10.42 7.97 -26.41
CA VAL A 129 9.37 8.11 -27.42
C VAL A 129 9.91 8.90 -28.62
N LYS A 130 10.64 9.99 -28.37
CA LYS A 130 11.26 10.82 -29.42
C LYS A 130 12.29 10.07 -30.24
N LEU A 131 13.21 9.35 -29.58
CA LEU A 131 14.21 8.54 -30.25
C LEU A 131 13.57 7.51 -31.18
N SER A 132 12.54 6.83 -30.70
CA SER A 132 11.80 5.86 -31.49
C SER A 132 11.07 6.52 -32.66
N TYR A 133 10.50 7.70 -32.46
CA TYR A 133 9.85 8.47 -33.53
C TYR A 133 10.86 8.91 -34.60
N GLU A 134 12.03 9.42 -34.22
CA GLU A 134 13.10 9.87 -35.12
C GLU A 134 13.67 8.74 -35.99
N SER A 135 13.55 7.49 -35.53
CA SER A 135 14.00 6.31 -36.28
C SER A 135 12.97 5.78 -37.30
N LEU A 136 11.74 6.30 -37.29
CA LEU A 136 10.69 5.91 -38.23
C LEU A 136 10.96 6.44 -39.66
N PRO A 137 10.60 5.68 -40.70
CA PRO A 137 10.60 6.21 -42.05
C PRO A 137 9.62 7.36 -42.19
N ASP A 138 9.95 8.35 -43.05
CA ASP A 138 9.22 9.60 -43.24
C ASP A 138 7.70 9.39 -43.60
N TRP A 139 7.39 8.34 -44.33
CA TRP A 139 6.01 8.00 -44.66
C TRP A 139 5.19 7.50 -43.46
N LEU A 140 5.82 6.93 -42.45
CA LEU A 140 5.14 6.43 -41.26
C LEU A 140 5.02 7.51 -40.16
N GLN A 141 5.83 8.56 -40.22
CA GLN A 141 5.75 9.69 -39.30
C GLN A 141 4.52 10.57 -39.54
N GLN A 142 3.84 11.00 -38.50
CA GLN A 142 2.92 12.14 -38.53
C GLN A 142 3.73 13.44 -38.51
N GLY A 143 3.27 14.51 -39.15
CA GLY A 143 3.99 15.78 -39.12
C GLY A 143 4.08 16.38 -37.72
N VAL A 144 5.24 16.95 -37.40
CA VAL A 144 5.48 17.57 -36.08
C VAL A 144 4.97 19.02 -36.09
N VAL A 145 4.14 19.34 -35.08
CA VAL A 145 3.66 20.70 -34.79
C VAL A 145 4.45 21.31 -33.63
N GLU A 146 4.69 20.54 -32.58
CA GLU A 146 5.47 20.94 -31.40
C GLU A 146 6.43 19.82 -30.97
N TRP A 147 7.68 20.19 -30.64
CA TRP A 147 8.72 19.26 -30.21
C TRP A 147 9.58 19.89 -29.11
N ASN A 148 9.07 19.87 -27.90
CA ASN A 148 9.66 20.49 -26.72
C ASN A 148 10.24 19.45 -25.75
N LYS A 149 11.02 19.91 -24.78
CA LYS A 149 11.59 19.02 -23.73
C LYS A 149 10.52 18.26 -22.92
N GLY A 150 9.32 18.82 -22.76
CA GLY A 150 8.24 18.25 -21.96
C GLY A 150 6.98 17.91 -22.76
N SER A 151 6.95 18.14 -24.09
CA SER A 151 5.76 17.92 -24.89
C SER A 151 6.08 17.60 -26.34
N ILE A 152 5.16 16.85 -26.95
CA ILE A 152 5.09 16.58 -28.39
C ILE A 152 3.67 16.91 -28.85
N GLU A 153 3.52 17.56 -30.00
CA GLU A 153 2.26 17.70 -30.71
C GLU A 153 2.45 17.33 -32.18
N LEU A 154 1.57 16.46 -32.69
CA LEU A 154 1.58 15.98 -34.07
C LEU A 154 0.41 16.55 -34.88
N GLU A 155 0.53 16.55 -36.22
CA GLU A 155 -0.46 17.13 -37.14
C GLU A 155 -1.84 16.44 -37.10
N ASN A 156 -1.91 15.17 -36.62
CA ASN A 156 -3.17 14.48 -36.35
C ASN A 156 -3.87 14.95 -35.07
N GLY A 157 -3.36 16.01 -34.40
CA GLY A 157 -3.89 16.57 -33.16
C GLY A 157 -3.55 15.77 -31.92
N CYS A 158 -2.74 14.72 -32.02
CA CYS A 158 -2.28 13.98 -30.86
C CYS A 158 -1.18 14.72 -30.10
N LYS A 159 -1.25 14.66 -28.77
CA LYS A 159 -0.29 15.34 -27.86
C LYS A 159 0.25 14.39 -26.80
N VAL A 160 1.52 14.55 -26.43
CA VAL A 160 2.12 13.90 -25.26
C VAL A 160 2.63 14.99 -24.33
N ILE A 161 2.33 14.88 -23.05
CA ILE A 161 2.74 15.81 -22.01
C ILE A 161 3.44 15.01 -20.93
N ALA A 162 4.71 15.35 -20.65
CA ALA A 162 5.51 14.75 -19.59
C ALA A 162 5.60 15.71 -18.40
N ALA A 163 5.23 15.24 -17.22
CA ALA A 163 5.25 16.03 -15.99
C ALA A 163 5.53 15.17 -14.75
N ALA A 164 5.89 15.84 -13.64
CA ALA A 164 5.92 15.17 -12.33
C ALA A 164 4.49 14.88 -11.84
N THR A 165 4.34 13.86 -10.99
CA THR A 165 3.08 13.58 -10.28
C THR A 165 2.82 14.68 -9.24
N SER A 166 2.00 15.65 -9.61
CA SER A 166 1.53 16.72 -8.72
C SER A 166 0.05 16.97 -8.97
N SER A 167 -0.66 17.50 -7.98
CA SER A 167 -2.10 17.77 -8.06
C SER A 167 -2.48 18.75 -9.19
N SER A 168 -1.53 19.52 -9.73
CA SER A 168 -1.74 20.48 -10.82
C SER A 168 -1.26 19.99 -12.19
N ALA A 169 -0.54 18.87 -12.28
CA ALA A 169 0.20 18.45 -13.48
C ALA A 169 -0.66 18.36 -14.74
N ILE A 170 -1.85 17.79 -14.65
CA ILE A 170 -2.78 17.58 -15.78
C ILE A 170 -4.17 18.14 -15.53
N ARG A 171 -4.33 18.95 -14.48
CA ARG A 171 -5.61 19.55 -14.11
C ARG A 171 -6.17 20.38 -15.27
N GLY A 172 -7.46 20.19 -15.59
CA GLY A 172 -8.13 20.92 -16.67
C GLY A 172 -7.79 20.44 -18.09
N LYS A 173 -7.09 19.31 -18.24
CA LYS A 173 -6.79 18.71 -19.55
C LYS A 173 -7.64 17.45 -19.74
N SER A 174 -8.14 17.22 -20.96
CA SER A 174 -8.81 15.97 -21.31
C SER A 174 -7.76 14.93 -21.70
N ILE A 175 -7.61 13.89 -20.89
CA ILE A 175 -6.59 12.85 -21.08
C ILE A 175 -7.23 11.59 -21.67
N SER A 176 -6.64 11.08 -22.75
CA SER A 176 -7.08 9.85 -23.43
C SER A 176 -6.27 8.61 -22.99
N LEU A 177 -5.00 8.82 -22.63
CA LEU A 177 -4.12 7.79 -22.06
C LEU A 177 -3.32 8.40 -20.91
N LEU A 178 -3.45 7.84 -19.72
CA LEU A 178 -2.63 8.17 -18.57
C LEU A 178 -1.59 7.06 -18.35
N TYR A 179 -0.32 7.42 -18.39
CA TYR A 179 0.77 6.54 -17.97
C TYR A 179 1.44 7.10 -16.71
N ILE A 180 1.52 6.30 -15.67
CA ILE A 180 2.28 6.64 -14.44
C ILE A 180 3.39 5.62 -14.26
N ASP A 181 4.64 6.10 -14.38
CA ASP A 181 5.83 5.30 -14.04
C ASP A 181 6.16 5.47 -12.56
N GLU A 182 6.70 4.39 -11.97
CA GLU A 182 6.97 4.29 -10.54
C GLU A 182 5.75 4.67 -9.67
N ALA A 183 4.58 4.12 -10.03
CA ALA A 183 3.31 4.45 -9.38
C ALA A 183 3.33 4.20 -7.86
N ALA A 184 4.07 3.19 -7.37
CA ALA A 184 4.22 2.93 -5.94
C ALA A 184 4.98 4.02 -5.17
N PHE A 185 5.68 4.93 -5.87
CA PHE A 185 6.50 6.00 -5.27
C PHE A 185 5.84 7.38 -5.39
N VAL A 186 4.57 7.44 -5.77
CA VAL A 186 3.82 8.70 -5.82
C VAL A 186 3.45 9.12 -4.40
N GLU A 187 3.97 10.25 -3.97
CA GLU A 187 3.64 10.85 -2.68
C GLU A 187 2.24 11.48 -2.71
N ASN A 188 1.57 11.57 -1.57
CA ASN A 188 0.24 12.17 -1.41
C ASN A 188 -0.75 11.67 -2.48
N TRP A 189 -0.78 10.34 -2.67
CA TRP A 189 -1.56 9.70 -3.73
C TRP A 189 -3.04 10.11 -3.75
N ASP A 190 -3.67 10.19 -2.60
CA ASP A 190 -5.12 10.46 -2.51
C ASP A 190 -5.46 11.87 -3.04
N GLU A 191 -4.67 12.90 -2.66
CA GLU A 191 -4.81 14.26 -3.17
C GLU A 191 -4.51 14.31 -4.68
N PHE A 192 -3.41 13.70 -5.08
CA PHE A 192 -3.03 13.62 -6.49
C PHE A 192 -4.11 12.92 -7.32
N PHE A 193 -4.55 11.73 -6.90
CA PHE A 193 -5.53 10.94 -7.65
C PHE A 193 -6.90 11.61 -7.69
N ALA A 194 -7.35 12.21 -6.59
CA ALA A 194 -8.59 12.99 -6.55
C ALA A 194 -8.58 14.16 -7.54
N SER A 195 -7.44 14.81 -7.75
CA SER A 195 -7.28 15.90 -8.73
C SER A 195 -7.23 15.42 -10.18
N VAL A 196 -6.66 14.22 -10.40
CA VAL A 196 -6.44 13.62 -11.73
C VAL A 196 -7.65 12.81 -12.20
N PHE A 197 -8.34 12.15 -11.28
CA PHE A 197 -9.46 11.24 -11.58
C PHE A 197 -10.57 11.87 -12.44
N PRO A 198 -11.02 13.12 -12.22
CA PRO A 198 -12.02 13.76 -13.09
C PRO A 198 -11.55 13.89 -14.54
N THR A 199 -10.25 14.09 -14.79
CA THR A 199 -9.69 14.26 -16.13
C THR A 199 -9.67 12.97 -16.96
N ILE A 200 -9.70 11.82 -16.29
CA ILE A 200 -9.65 10.48 -16.88
C ILE A 200 -10.97 9.73 -16.80
N SER A 201 -11.88 10.13 -15.89
CA SER A 201 -13.18 9.47 -15.70
C SER A 201 -14.24 9.91 -16.70
N SER A 202 -14.09 11.10 -17.28
CA SER A 202 -15.05 11.68 -18.25
C SER A 202 -15.13 10.93 -19.58
N GLY A 203 -14.12 10.15 -19.93
CA GLY A 203 -14.05 9.41 -21.20
C GLY A 203 -14.33 7.91 -21.03
N GLU A 204 -15.22 7.36 -21.84
CA GLU A 204 -15.51 5.92 -21.84
C GLU A 204 -14.33 5.05 -22.33
N THR A 205 -13.44 5.61 -23.16
CA THR A 205 -12.32 4.92 -23.80
C THR A 205 -10.96 5.30 -23.22
N THR A 206 -10.91 6.14 -22.17
CA THR A 206 -9.66 6.55 -21.54
C THR A 206 -8.90 5.35 -21.00
N LYS A 207 -7.62 5.25 -21.35
CA LYS A 207 -6.73 4.17 -20.92
C LYS A 207 -5.84 4.63 -19.77
N ILE A 208 -5.53 3.69 -18.86
CA ILE A 208 -4.65 3.92 -17.71
C ILE A 208 -3.63 2.78 -17.65
N LEU A 209 -2.36 3.13 -17.59
CA LEU A 209 -1.27 2.20 -17.38
C LEU A 209 -0.44 2.65 -16.18
N PHE A 210 -0.39 1.83 -15.14
CA PHE A 210 0.49 2.00 -14.00
C PHE A 210 1.61 0.97 -14.06
N THR A 211 2.85 1.40 -13.85
CA THR A 211 4.00 0.50 -13.75
C THR A 211 4.84 0.88 -12.54
N SER A 212 5.31 -0.11 -11.77
CA SER A 212 6.24 0.12 -10.66
C SER A 212 6.92 -1.17 -10.20
N THR A 213 8.03 -1.04 -9.48
CA THR A 213 8.45 -2.04 -8.49
C THR A 213 7.58 -1.88 -7.23
N PRO A 214 7.44 -2.92 -6.38
CA PRO A 214 6.75 -2.80 -5.09
C PRO A 214 7.41 -1.76 -4.17
N ASN A 215 6.60 -1.06 -3.38
CA ASN A 215 7.09 -0.14 -2.35
C ASN A 215 6.13 -0.12 -1.15
N GLY A 216 6.28 -1.06 -0.24
CA GLY A 216 5.39 -1.20 0.91
C GLY A 216 3.95 -1.59 0.52
N LEU A 217 3.05 -1.63 1.49
CA LEU A 217 1.64 -2.00 1.29
C LEU A 217 0.77 -0.76 0.99
N ASN A 218 1.20 0.07 0.05
CA ASN A 218 0.61 1.37 -0.28
C ASN A 218 -0.59 1.29 -1.26
N HIS A 219 -1.03 2.46 -1.77
CA HIS A 219 -2.10 2.60 -2.77
C HIS A 219 -1.88 1.73 -4.01
N PHE A 220 -0.64 1.55 -4.46
CA PHE A 220 -0.35 0.72 -5.63
C PHE A 220 -0.50 -0.76 -5.29
N TYR A 221 -0.11 -1.20 -4.08
CA TYR A 221 -0.42 -2.53 -3.57
C TYR A 221 -1.94 -2.79 -3.57
N LYS A 222 -2.72 -1.83 -3.01
CA LYS A 222 -4.20 -1.90 -2.98
C LYS A 222 -4.79 -2.03 -4.40
N THR A 223 -4.26 -1.24 -5.36
CA THR A 223 -4.66 -1.33 -6.76
C THR A 223 -4.35 -2.69 -7.37
N CYS A 224 -3.16 -3.23 -7.12
CA CYS A 224 -2.73 -4.54 -7.64
C CYS A 224 -3.49 -5.71 -7.01
N THR A 225 -3.74 -5.67 -5.70
CA THR A 225 -4.53 -6.69 -5.01
C THR A 225 -5.96 -6.70 -5.52
N GLY A 226 -6.62 -5.53 -5.61
CA GLY A 226 -7.96 -5.45 -6.19
C GLY A 226 -8.02 -5.87 -7.67
N ALA A 227 -6.93 -5.69 -8.42
CA ALA A 227 -6.82 -6.19 -9.80
C ALA A 227 -6.72 -7.73 -9.85
N LYS A 228 -5.94 -8.35 -8.96
CA LYS A 228 -5.86 -9.82 -8.79
C LYS A 228 -7.22 -10.43 -8.41
N GLU A 229 -7.95 -9.76 -7.55
CA GLU A 229 -9.28 -10.17 -7.06
C GLU A 229 -10.43 -9.81 -8.03
N GLY A 230 -10.16 -9.01 -9.06
CA GLY A 230 -11.16 -8.55 -10.02
C GLY A 230 -12.14 -7.50 -9.46
N THR A 231 -11.82 -6.82 -8.36
CA THR A 231 -12.72 -5.91 -7.64
C THR A 231 -12.66 -4.45 -8.13
N ASN A 232 -11.60 -4.03 -8.82
CA ASN A 232 -11.37 -2.62 -9.20
C ASN A 232 -11.31 -2.35 -10.71
N GLY A 233 -11.54 -3.36 -11.55
CA GLY A 233 -11.55 -3.24 -13.01
C GLY A 233 -10.18 -3.00 -13.66
N TYR A 234 -9.08 -3.14 -12.92
CA TYR A 234 -7.74 -3.19 -13.49
C TYR A 234 -7.38 -4.61 -13.92
N GLN A 235 -6.62 -4.73 -15.01
CA GLN A 235 -5.91 -5.95 -15.37
C GLN A 235 -4.55 -5.96 -14.69
N TYR A 236 -4.17 -7.10 -14.15
CA TYR A 236 -2.91 -7.28 -13.44
C TYR A 236 -1.87 -7.99 -14.31
N VAL A 237 -0.63 -7.51 -14.25
CA VAL A 237 0.56 -8.17 -14.80
C VAL A 237 1.67 -8.14 -13.75
N GLU A 238 2.34 -9.26 -13.56
CA GLU A 238 3.49 -9.39 -12.66
C GLU A 238 4.68 -9.93 -13.43
N VAL A 239 5.84 -9.27 -13.30
CA VAL A 239 7.05 -9.59 -14.05
C VAL A 239 8.23 -9.71 -13.06
N PRO A 240 8.37 -10.84 -12.35
CA PRO A 240 9.54 -11.10 -11.51
C PRO A 240 10.77 -11.35 -12.36
N TRP A 241 11.95 -11.34 -11.74
CA TRP A 241 13.23 -11.43 -12.44
C TRP A 241 13.39 -12.69 -13.30
N GLN A 242 12.77 -13.81 -12.92
CA GLN A 242 12.82 -15.08 -13.66
C GLN A 242 12.21 -14.96 -15.08
N MET A 243 11.28 -14.03 -15.28
CA MET A 243 10.67 -13.79 -16.60
C MET A 243 11.56 -12.95 -17.52
N VAL A 244 12.60 -12.32 -16.99
CA VAL A 244 13.49 -11.46 -17.77
C VAL A 244 14.60 -12.31 -18.41
N PRO A 245 14.67 -12.40 -19.74
CA PRO A 245 15.69 -13.21 -20.41
C PRO A 245 17.12 -12.85 -20.01
N GLY A 246 17.93 -13.86 -19.79
CA GLY A 246 19.33 -13.73 -19.37
C GLY A 246 19.52 -13.62 -17.86
N ARG A 247 18.44 -13.69 -17.07
CA ARG A 247 18.51 -13.78 -15.61
C ARG A 247 18.27 -15.22 -15.17
N ASP A 248 19.27 -15.81 -14.57
CA ASP A 248 19.29 -17.17 -14.03
C ASP A 248 19.73 -17.16 -12.55
N GLU A 249 19.85 -18.31 -11.93
CA GLU A 249 20.31 -18.42 -10.53
C GLU A 249 21.72 -17.86 -10.32
N LYS A 250 22.59 -17.90 -11.34
CA LYS A 250 23.91 -17.30 -11.28
C LYS A 250 23.79 -15.78 -11.18
N TRP A 251 22.98 -15.17 -12.05
CA TRP A 251 22.68 -13.75 -12.01
C TRP A 251 22.08 -13.34 -10.67
N LYS A 252 21.15 -14.15 -10.10
CA LYS A 252 20.55 -13.91 -8.77
C LYS A 252 21.64 -13.86 -7.69
N ASN A 253 22.52 -14.85 -7.66
CA ASN A 253 23.57 -14.93 -6.64
C ASN A 253 24.58 -13.78 -6.76
N GLU A 254 24.98 -13.40 -7.98
CA GLU A 254 25.85 -12.25 -8.24
C GLU A 254 25.19 -10.93 -7.81
N THR A 255 23.88 -10.77 -8.09
CA THR A 255 23.12 -9.59 -7.70
C THR A 255 22.95 -9.51 -6.18
N LEU A 256 22.65 -10.63 -5.51
CA LEU A 256 22.57 -10.72 -4.05
C LEU A 256 23.90 -10.37 -3.39
N ALA A 257 25.00 -10.88 -3.90
CA ALA A 257 26.33 -10.55 -3.41
C ALA A 257 26.65 -9.05 -3.57
N ALA A 258 26.26 -8.44 -4.70
CA ALA A 258 26.40 -7.00 -4.93
C ALA A 258 25.48 -6.13 -4.04
N MET A 259 24.45 -6.74 -3.44
CA MET A 259 23.53 -6.11 -2.49
C MET A 259 23.83 -6.48 -1.04
N ASP A 260 25.05 -6.91 -0.73
CA ASP A 260 25.47 -7.35 0.61
C ASP A 260 24.55 -8.43 1.22
N PHE A 261 23.99 -9.30 0.37
CA PHE A 261 23.04 -10.35 0.72
C PHE A 261 21.75 -9.83 1.39
N ASP A 262 21.32 -8.61 1.05
CA ASP A 262 20.02 -8.07 1.46
C ASP A 262 18.89 -8.78 0.69
N TYR A 263 18.43 -9.90 1.24
CA TYR A 263 17.36 -10.72 0.65
C TYR A 263 16.02 -10.00 0.60
N GLU A 264 15.72 -9.14 1.59
CA GLU A 264 14.48 -8.38 1.60
C GLU A 264 14.44 -7.38 0.45
N LYS A 265 15.52 -6.60 0.30
CA LYS A 265 15.64 -5.65 -0.80
C LYS A 265 15.66 -6.34 -2.15
N PHE A 266 16.33 -7.51 -2.27
CA PHE A 266 16.29 -8.30 -3.49
C PHE A 266 14.87 -8.76 -3.83
N ALA A 267 14.14 -9.28 -2.85
CA ALA A 267 12.77 -9.71 -3.03
C ALA A 267 11.85 -8.55 -3.47
N GLN A 268 11.99 -7.37 -2.89
CA GLN A 268 11.24 -6.18 -3.29
C GLN A 268 11.58 -5.74 -4.71
N GLU A 269 12.85 -5.59 -5.04
CA GLU A 269 13.29 -4.98 -6.30
C GLU A 269 13.24 -5.95 -7.49
N PHE A 270 13.34 -7.27 -7.24
CA PHE A 270 13.47 -8.25 -8.30
C PHE A 270 12.41 -9.35 -8.28
N GLU A 271 11.89 -9.76 -7.12
CA GLU A 271 10.90 -10.83 -7.02
C GLU A 271 9.45 -10.31 -6.98
N CYS A 272 9.25 -9.01 -7.17
CA CYS A 272 7.94 -8.35 -7.05
C CYS A 272 7.27 -8.57 -5.68
N ALA A 273 8.07 -8.80 -4.63
CA ALA A 273 7.56 -9.02 -3.30
C ALA A 273 7.16 -7.70 -2.64
N TRP A 274 5.97 -7.67 -2.10
CA TRP A 274 5.49 -6.56 -1.28
C TRP A 274 5.99 -6.75 0.14
N LEU A 275 6.92 -5.90 0.54
CA LEU A 275 7.54 -5.92 1.86
C LEU A 275 7.17 -4.62 2.59
N GLY A 276 7.01 -4.70 3.91
CA GLY A 276 7.09 -3.50 4.74
C GLY A 276 8.50 -2.91 4.69
N SER A 277 8.67 -1.66 5.12
CA SER A 277 9.99 -1.03 5.15
C SER A 277 10.95 -1.79 6.07
N SER A 278 12.24 -1.73 5.78
CA SER A 278 13.27 -2.31 6.65
C SER A 278 13.28 -1.61 8.01
N GLY A 279 13.28 -2.37 9.11
CA GLY A 279 13.29 -1.84 10.47
C GLY A 279 11.92 -1.44 11.02
N THR A 280 10.82 -1.91 10.41
CA THR A 280 9.46 -1.76 10.96
C THR A 280 9.31 -2.42 12.32
N LEU A 281 8.35 -1.94 13.11
CA LEU A 281 8.03 -2.52 14.42
C LEU A 281 7.69 -4.01 14.29
N ILE A 282 6.85 -4.35 13.30
CA ILE A 282 6.43 -5.71 12.98
C ILE A 282 7.31 -6.24 11.85
N SER A 283 7.76 -7.49 11.97
CA SER A 283 8.59 -8.10 10.93
C SER A 283 7.87 -8.19 9.59
N GLY A 284 8.60 -7.98 8.48
CA GLY A 284 8.03 -8.06 7.13
C GLY A 284 7.37 -9.41 6.83
N ALA A 285 7.84 -10.49 7.45
CA ALA A 285 7.24 -11.82 7.32
C ALA A 285 5.83 -11.86 7.93
N VAL A 286 5.65 -11.29 9.13
CA VAL A 286 4.35 -11.22 9.81
C VAL A 286 3.42 -10.23 9.10
N LEU A 287 3.92 -9.06 8.69
CA LEU A 287 3.11 -8.08 7.93
C LEU A 287 2.47 -8.69 6.69
N LYS A 288 3.15 -9.61 6.01
CA LYS A 288 2.59 -10.33 4.84
C LYS A 288 1.43 -11.28 5.18
N THR A 289 1.35 -11.75 6.41
CA THR A 289 0.27 -12.65 6.85
C THR A 289 -0.97 -11.89 7.29
N LEU A 290 -0.84 -10.58 7.56
CA LEU A 290 -1.98 -9.75 7.90
C LEU A 290 -2.85 -9.54 6.65
N THR A 291 -4.10 -9.94 6.76
CA THR A 291 -5.07 -9.82 5.67
C THR A 291 -6.19 -8.90 6.10
N ALA A 292 -6.32 -7.76 5.41
CA ALA A 292 -7.42 -6.84 5.65
C ALA A 292 -8.76 -7.48 5.26
N GLN A 293 -9.79 -7.20 6.03
CA GLN A 293 -11.14 -7.65 5.73
C GLN A 293 -11.93 -6.56 4.99
N ARG A 294 -12.98 -6.98 4.30
CA ARG A 294 -13.92 -6.04 3.72
C ARG A 294 -14.80 -5.47 4.83
N PRO A 295 -14.88 -4.13 4.98
CA PRO A 295 -15.72 -3.52 5.99
C PRO A 295 -17.22 -3.76 5.70
N LEU A 296 -18.02 -3.85 6.76
CA LEU A 296 -19.48 -3.86 6.68
C LEU A 296 -20.01 -2.49 6.26
N SER A 297 -19.41 -1.43 6.81
CA SER A 297 -19.72 -0.03 6.47
C SER A 297 -18.50 0.85 6.65
N SER A 298 -18.41 1.93 5.85
CA SER A 298 -17.39 2.98 6.00
C SER A 298 -18.05 4.31 5.65
N THR A 299 -18.23 5.19 6.64
CA THR A 299 -18.91 6.47 6.48
C THR A 299 -18.25 7.50 7.43
N ASP A 300 -17.96 8.69 6.92
CA ASP A 300 -17.45 9.83 7.69
C ASP A 300 -16.22 9.49 8.58
N GLY A 301 -15.30 8.67 8.05
CA GLY A 301 -14.11 8.24 8.75
C GLY A 301 -14.31 7.05 9.69
N LEU A 302 -15.54 6.63 9.97
CA LEU A 302 -15.86 5.45 10.78
C LEU A 302 -15.99 4.21 9.90
N THR A 303 -15.16 3.21 10.14
CA THR A 303 -15.15 1.94 9.41
C THR A 303 -15.45 0.79 10.36
N THR A 304 -16.52 0.05 10.10
CA THR A 304 -17.00 -1.07 10.91
C THR A 304 -16.74 -2.39 10.21
N TYR A 305 -16.11 -3.32 10.90
CA TYR A 305 -15.83 -4.70 10.44
C TYR A 305 -16.77 -5.71 11.06
N PHE A 306 -17.09 -5.54 12.35
CA PHE A 306 -18.01 -6.41 13.09
C PHE A 306 -18.99 -5.57 13.91
N LEU A 307 -20.25 -6.00 13.91
CA LEU A 307 -21.26 -5.39 14.80
C LEU A 307 -21.03 -5.82 16.24
N PRO A 308 -21.45 -5.03 17.23
CA PRO A 308 -21.34 -5.41 18.64
C PRO A 308 -22.20 -6.65 18.94
N GLU A 309 -21.64 -7.60 19.68
CA GLU A 309 -22.31 -8.79 20.15
C GLU A 309 -22.71 -8.60 21.63
N LYS A 310 -23.86 -9.17 22.00
CA LYS A 310 -24.34 -9.12 23.38
C LYS A 310 -23.33 -9.83 24.31
N ASP A 311 -23.10 -9.25 25.48
CA ASP A 311 -22.18 -9.76 26.50
C ASP A 311 -20.69 -9.75 26.13
N HIS A 312 -20.33 -9.23 24.94
CA HIS A 312 -18.93 -8.99 24.58
C HIS A 312 -18.39 -7.74 25.27
N LYS A 313 -17.09 -7.76 25.55
CA LYS A 313 -16.33 -6.65 26.14
C LYS A 313 -15.47 -5.97 25.09
N TYR A 314 -15.57 -4.66 25.03
CA TYR A 314 -14.85 -3.86 24.07
C TYR A 314 -13.99 -2.82 24.77
N VAL A 315 -12.85 -2.53 24.17
CA VAL A 315 -11.95 -1.45 24.57
C VAL A 315 -11.80 -0.51 23.39
N MET A 316 -11.84 0.77 23.66
CA MET A 316 -11.60 1.83 22.68
C MET A 316 -10.37 2.62 23.10
N THR A 317 -9.41 2.78 22.20
CA THR A 317 -8.21 3.58 22.43
C THR A 317 -8.11 4.69 21.39
N CYS A 318 -7.92 5.94 21.84
CA CYS A 318 -8.07 7.15 21.05
C CYS A 318 -6.77 7.94 21.02
N ASP A 319 -6.29 8.25 19.83
CA ASP A 319 -5.28 9.25 19.52
C ASP A 319 -5.96 10.51 19.00
N VAL A 320 -5.52 11.70 19.44
CA VAL A 320 -6.27 12.95 19.24
C VAL A 320 -5.42 14.00 18.55
N SER A 321 -5.93 14.52 17.44
CA SER A 321 -5.35 15.65 16.71
C SER A 321 -6.25 16.90 16.71
N HIS A 322 -5.71 18.01 16.19
CA HIS A 322 -6.45 19.29 16.13
C HIS A 322 -7.51 19.37 15.01
N GLY A 323 -7.59 18.40 14.10
CA GLY A 323 -8.51 18.45 12.96
C GLY A 323 -8.21 19.56 11.94
N LYS A 324 -6.94 19.96 11.81
CA LYS A 324 -6.50 21.05 10.91
C LYS A 324 -5.94 20.57 9.57
N GLY A 325 -6.19 19.31 9.21
CA GLY A 325 -5.76 18.73 7.94
C GLY A 325 -4.29 18.26 7.92
N LEU A 326 -3.61 18.19 9.07
CA LEU A 326 -2.24 17.70 9.20
C LEU A 326 -2.24 16.27 9.75
N ASP A 327 -2.41 16.12 11.06
CA ASP A 327 -2.46 14.83 11.73
C ASP A 327 -3.92 14.36 11.88
N TYR A 328 -4.12 13.05 11.99
CA TYR A 328 -5.45 12.46 12.11
C TYR A 328 -5.84 12.29 13.59
N SER A 329 -7.13 12.51 13.90
CA SER A 329 -7.74 11.91 15.07
C SER A 329 -8.15 10.48 14.73
N ALA A 330 -7.73 9.52 15.52
CA ALA A 330 -7.95 8.10 15.26
C ALA A 330 -8.38 7.36 16.53
N PHE A 331 -9.26 6.37 16.38
CA PHE A 331 -9.48 5.39 17.45
C PHE A 331 -9.60 3.97 16.90
N GLN A 332 -9.32 3.02 17.80
CA GLN A 332 -9.47 1.60 17.57
C GLN A 332 -10.47 1.03 18.56
N VAL A 333 -11.45 0.23 18.09
CA VAL A 333 -12.31 -0.57 18.96
C VAL A 333 -11.91 -2.02 18.83
N ILE A 334 -11.56 -2.61 19.95
CA ILE A 334 -11.05 -3.98 20.02
C ILE A 334 -11.99 -4.82 20.90
N ASP A 335 -12.46 -5.94 20.38
CA ASP A 335 -13.12 -6.97 21.16
C ASP A 335 -12.08 -7.73 21.99
N VAL A 336 -12.25 -7.68 23.30
CA VAL A 336 -11.33 -8.28 24.27
C VAL A 336 -11.97 -9.42 25.07
N THR A 337 -13.10 -9.93 24.59
CA THR A 337 -13.86 -11.00 25.25
C THR A 337 -13.08 -12.30 25.32
N SER A 338 -12.31 -12.60 24.30
CA SER A 338 -11.46 -13.79 24.22
C SER A 338 -10.23 -13.53 23.35
N MET A 339 -9.17 -14.32 23.54
CA MET A 339 -8.02 -14.31 22.62
C MET A 339 -8.28 -15.23 21.43
N PRO A 340 -7.82 -14.85 20.23
CA PRO A 340 -7.16 -13.59 19.91
C PRO A 340 -8.12 -12.39 20.00
N TYR A 341 -7.62 -11.25 20.49
CA TYR A 341 -8.37 -9.99 20.45
C TYR A 341 -8.64 -9.58 19.01
N ASN A 342 -9.78 -8.92 18.75
CA ASN A 342 -10.22 -8.65 17.40
C ASN A 342 -10.52 -7.16 17.18
N GLN A 343 -9.89 -6.53 16.19
CA GLN A 343 -10.23 -5.18 15.76
C GLN A 343 -11.59 -5.18 15.08
N VAL A 344 -12.57 -4.50 15.65
CA VAL A 344 -13.97 -4.54 15.17
C VAL A 344 -14.43 -3.25 14.52
N CYS A 345 -13.85 -2.11 14.92
CA CYS A 345 -14.19 -0.80 14.36
C CYS A 345 -13.00 0.14 14.44
N VAL A 346 -12.88 1.04 13.48
CA VAL A 346 -11.80 2.02 13.35
C VAL A 346 -12.37 3.36 12.94
N TYR A 347 -11.81 4.43 13.48
CA TYR A 347 -12.09 5.79 13.03
C TYR A 347 -10.81 6.51 12.65
N LYS A 348 -10.85 7.31 11.57
CA LYS A 348 -9.73 8.14 11.14
C LYS A 348 -10.23 9.39 10.41
N SER A 349 -9.89 10.58 10.91
CA SER A 349 -10.20 11.85 10.24
C SER A 349 -9.21 12.95 10.62
N ASN A 350 -8.75 13.74 9.66
CA ASN A 350 -7.89 14.90 9.89
C ASN A 350 -8.63 16.24 9.80
N VAL A 351 -9.93 16.23 9.52
CA VAL A 351 -10.76 17.43 9.36
C VAL A 351 -11.80 17.58 10.47
N THR A 352 -12.10 16.53 11.23
CA THR A 352 -13.10 16.53 12.27
C THR A 352 -12.63 17.33 13.49
N PRO A 353 -13.38 18.36 13.92
CA PRO A 353 -13.06 19.12 15.12
C PRO A 353 -13.08 18.24 16.38
N PRO A 354 -12.29 18.55 17.43
CA PRO A 354 -12.25 17.76 18.66
C PRO A 354 -13.61 17.55 19.33
N ALA A 355 -14.53 18.52 19.28
CA ALA A 355 -15.87 18.39 19.87
C ALA A 355 -16.73 17.33 19.13
N GLU A 356 -16.69 17.30 17.79
CA GLU A 356 -17.38 16.28 16.99
C GLU A 356 -16.72 14.91 17.16
N TYR A 357 -15.39 14.87 17.25
CA TYR A 357 -14.65 13.67 17.54
C TYR A 357 -15.03 13.09 18.91
N THR A 358 -15.17 13.93 19.96
CA THR A 358 -15.64 13.51 21.28
C THR A 358 -17.04 12.89 21.20
N GLN A 359 -17.96 13.49 20.45
CA GLN A 359 -19.30 12.95 20.23
C GLN A 359 -19.23 11.56 19.53
N THR A 360 -18.38 11.42 18.52
CA THR A 360 -18.18 10.15 17.79
C THR A 360 -17.63 9.06 18.73
N ILE A 361 -16.65 9.38 19.57
CA ILE A 361 -16.12 8.46 20.61
C ILE A 361 -17.24 7.99 21.51
N HIS A 362 -18.00 8.92 22.09
CA HIS A 362 -19.08 8.61 23.03
C HIS A 362 -20.15 7.72 22.39
N GLN A 363 -20.66 8.08 21.21
CA GLN A 363 -21.68 7.31 20.50
C GLN A 363 -21.21 5.91 20.13
N THR A 364 -19.98 5.79 19.60
CA THR A 364 -19.40 4.49 19.24
C THR A 364 -19.16 3.63 20.48
N SER A 365 -18.70 4.20 21.59
CA SER A 365 -18.55 3.49 22.84
C SER A 365 -19.86 2.88 23.32
N LEU A 366 -20.95 3.65 23.33
CA LEU A 366 -22.27 3.17 23.69
C LEU A 366 -22.74 2.02 22.76
N GLN A 367 -22.50 2.15 21.46
CA GLN A 367 -22.83 1.09 20.50
C GLN A 367 -22.12 -0.21 20.80
N TYR A 368 -20.84 -0.15 21.19
CA TYR A 368 -20.03 -1.31 21.54
C TYR A 368 -20.09 -1.63 23.04
N ASN A 369 -21.31 -1.81 23.58
CA ASN A 369 -21.61 -2.25 24.95
C ASN A 369 -20.94 -1.40 26.02
N ASN A 370 -20.92 -0.08 25.85
CA ASN A 370 -20.22 0.86 26.73
C ASN A 370 -18.71 0.54 26.82
N ALA A 371 -18.06 0.47 25.65
CA ALA A 371 -16.65 0.13 25.51
C ALA A 371 -15.77 0.97 26.45
N THR A 372 -14.83 0.35 27.14
CA THR A 372 -13.89 1.07 28.02
C THR A 372 -12.98 1.98 27.20
N ILE A 373 -12.95 3.27 27.52
CA ILE A 373 -12.26 4.31 26.73
C ILE A 373 -10.92 4.68 27.35
N LEU A 374 -9.84 4.63 26.58
CA LEU A 374 -8.53 5.20 26.93
C LEU A 374 -8.17 6.28 25.92
N VAL A 375 -8.05 7.53 26.34
CA VAL A 375 -7.68 8.68 25.51
C VAL A 375 -6.21 9.05 25.75
N GLU A 376 -5.44 9.30 24.70
CA GLU A 376 -4.16 9.98 24.79
C GLU A 376 -4.39 11.45 25.13
N ILE A 377 -3.85 11.92 26.25
CA ILE A 377 -4.08 13.28 26.77
C ILE A 377 -2.93 14.25 26.52
N ASN A 378 -2.09 13.96 25.55
CA ASN A 378 -1.11 14.92 25.09
C ASN A 378 -1.85 16.02 24.33
N ASP A 379 -1.35 17.25 24.44
CA ASP A 379 -1.90 18.43 23.74
C ASP A 379 -3.43 18.57 23.89
N ILE A 380 -4.20 18.52 22.79
CA ILE A 380 -5.65 18.70 22.78
C ILE A 380 -6.43 17.52 23.37
N GLY A 381 -5.82 16.35 23.50
CA GLY A 381 -6.47 15.15 23.99
C GLY A 381 -7.03 15.28 25.42
N LEU A 382 -6.44 16.14 26.27
CA LEU A 382 -7.00 16.43 27.58
C LEU A 382 -8.40 17.07 27.48
N THR A 383 -8.62 17.95 26.51
CA THR A 383 -9.95 18.58 26.29
C THR A 383 -10.99 17.55 25.89
N VAL A 384 -10.63 16.58 25.04
CA VAL A 384 -11.53 15.47 24.65
C VAL A 384 -11.86 14.59 25.85
N ALA A 385 -10.86 14.22 26.65
CA ALA A 385 -11.06 13.41 27.86
C ALA A 385 -11.92 14.14 28.91
N ASP A 386 -11.69 15.45 29.11
CA ASP A 386 -12.48 16.27 30.04
C ASP A 386 -13.94 16.40 29.57
N SER A 387 -14.19 16.62 28.27
CA SER A 387 -15.53 16.67 27.71
C SER A 387 -16.25 15.32 27.81
N LEU A 388 -15.59 14.20 27.53
CA LEU A 388 -16.15 12.85 27.75
C LEU A 388 -16.60 12.66 29.22
N TYR A 389 -15.80 13.08 30.17
CA TYR A 389 -16.08 12.89 31.59
C TYR A 389 -17.14 13.88 32.13
N ILE A 390 -17.07 15.17 31.74
CA ILE A 390 -17.89 16.23 32.31
C ILE A 390 -19.20 16.41 31.53
N ASP A 391 -19.11 16.48 30.19
CA ASP A 391 -20.26 16.81 29.35
C ASP A 391 -21.09 15.57 28.99
N TYR A 392 -20.41 14.42 28.79
CA TYR A 392 -21.07 13.16 28.41
C TYR A 392 -21.20 12.19 29.58
N GLU A 393 -20.70 12.54 30.79
CA GLU A 393 -20.75 11.69 32.01
C GLU A 393 -20.31 10.25 31.76
N SER A 394 -19.26 10.07 30.93
CA SER A 394 -18.75 8.74 30.54
C SER A 394 -18.01 8.09 31.73
N ASP A 395 -18.67 7.16 32.40
CA ASP A 395 -18.14 6.40 33.55
C ASP A 395 -17.14 5.30 33.16
N ASN A 396 -17.10 4.96 31.89
CA ASN A 396 -16.20 3.97 31.27
C ASN A 396 -14.84 4.56 30.82
N LEU A 397 -14.56 5.83 31.16
CA LEU A 397 -13.28 6.48 30.87
C LEU A 397 -12.19 6.01 31.83
N ILE A 398 -11.03 5.63 31.29
CA ILE A 398 -9.85 5.20 32.05
C ILE A 398 -9.09 6.39 32.64
N PHE A 399 -8.74 6.26 33.91
CA PHE A 399 -7.85 7.18 34.62
C PHE A 399 -6.46 6.55 34.80
N THR A 400 -5.42 7.38 34.76
CA THR A 400 -4.05 6.94 35.01
C THR A 400 -3.41 7.75 36.13
N GLU A 401 -2.47 7.12 36.85
CA GLU A 401 -1.65 7.77 37.88
C GLU A 401 -0.17 7.43 37.71
N LYS A 402 0.69 8.18 38.36
CA LYS A 402 2.14 7.91 38.35
C LYS A 402 2.44 6.62 39.10
N ALA A 403 3.22 5.74 38.47
CA ALA A 403 3.76 4.53 39.05
C ALA A 403 5.29 4.63 39.11
N GLY A 404 5.83 5.12 40.22
CA GLY A 404 7.25 5.37 40.37
C GLY A 404 7.77 6.59 39.58
N PRO A 405 9.08 6.76 39.43
CA PRO A 405 9.69 7.98 38.84
C PRO A 405 9.37 8.21 37.34
N LYS A 406 9.12 7.16 36.59
CA LYS A 406 8.92 7.26 35.12
C LYS A 406 7.75 6.42 34.60
N GLY A 407 7.02 5.69 35.47
CA GLY A 407 5.93 4.81 35.07
C GLY A 407 4.55 5.44 35.21
N LYS A 408 3.57 4.88 34.48
CA LYS A 408 2.13 5.15 34.61
C LYS A 408 1.40 3.82 34.83
N ARG A 409 0.31 3.85 35.59
CA ARG A 409 -0.60 2.71 35.78
C ARG A 409 -2.05 3.19 35.71
N ILE A 410 -2.96 2.29 35.40
CA ILE A 410 -4.40 2.57 35.47
C ILE A 410 -4.82 2.71 36.92
N SER A 411 -5.62 3.71 37.22
CA SER A 411 -6.16 4.06 38.54
C SER A 411 -7.67 3.87 38.56
N ALA A 412 -8.22 3.53 39.70
CA ALA A 412 -9.67 3.48 39.94
C ALA A 412 -10.36 4.87 39.95
N GLY A 413 -9.62 5.95 39.69
CA GLY A 413 -10.17 7.31 39.60
C GLY A 413 -10.37 8.05 40.94
N PHE A 414 -10.21 7.38 42.07
CA PHE A 414 -10.44 7.97 43.41
C PHE A 414 -9.25 8.78 43.97
N ASN A 415 -8.12 8.79 43.25
CA ASN A 415 -6.94 9.51 43.67
C ASN A 415 -6.96 10.95 43.13
N LYS A 416 -6.68 11.95 44.00
CA LYS A 416 -6.60 13.37 43.60
C LYS A 416 -5.59 13.69 42.50
N ASN A 417 -4.63 12.79 42.26
CA ASN A 417 -3.58 12.91 41.26
C ASN A 417 -3.86 12.06 40.01
N ALA A 418 -5.04 11.46 39.88
CA ALA A 418 -5.41 10.68 38.72
C ALA A 418 -5.68 11.62 37.52
N GLU A 419 -5.07 11.31 36.37
CA GLU A 419 -5.29 12.01 35.09
C GLU A 419 -6.36 11.25 34.29
N ARG A 420 -7.26 11.96 33.60
CA ARG A 420 -8.30 11.37 32.74
C ARG A 420 -7.71 10.97 31.40
N GLY A 421 -7.32 9.70 31.25
CA GLY A 421 -6.60 9.19 30.10
C GLY A 421 -5.11 8.96 30.36
N LEU A 422 -4.34 8.74 29.32
CA LEU A 422 -2.91 8.45 29.39
C LEU A 422 -2.09 9.58 28.75
N LYS A 423 -1.27 10.25 29.57
CA LYS A 423 -0.21 11.11 29.01
C LYS A 423 0.91 10.23 28.47
N GLN A 424 1.03 10.18 27.16
CA GLN A 424 2.06 9.39 26.49
C GLN A 424 3.44 10.02 26.70
N THR A 425 4.40 9.17 27.07
CA THR A 425 5.80 9.51 27.27
C THR A 425 6.66 8.58 26.42
N ALA A 426 7.94 8.90 26.23
CA ALA A 426 8.87 7.98 25.54
C ALA A 426 8.90 6.57 26.16
N VAL A 427 8.73 6.47 27.48
CA VAL A 427 8.70 5.17 28.19
C VAL A 427 7.40 4.42 27.88
N THR A 428 6.23 5.07 27.98
CA THR A 428 4.94 4.42 27.69
C THR A 428 4.84 4.03 26.23
N LYS A 429 5.33 4.86 25.28
CA LYS A 429 5.41 4.55 23.86
C LYS A 429 6.30 3.33 23.60
N THR A 430 7.50 3.28 24.18
CA THR A 430 8.43 2.15 24.00
C THR A 430 7.84 0.84 24.53
N VAL A 431 7.21 0.88 25.71
CA VAL A 431 6.55 -0.29 26.30
C VAL A 431 5.36 -0.73 25.42
N GLY A 432 4.51 0.21 25.02
CA GLY A 432 3.37 -0.08 24.15
C GLY A 432 3.79 -0.67 22.79
N CYS A 433 4.83 -0.11 22.14
CA CYS A 433 5.38 -0.66 20.91
C CYS A 433 5.88 -2.10 21.09
N SER A 434 6.62 -2.38 22.17
CA SER A 434 7.14 -3.73 22.44
C SER A 434 6.02 -4.73 22.67
N LEU A 435 4.96 -4.35 23.37
CA LEU A 435 3.79 -5.17 23.61
C LEU A 435 2.93 -5.36 22.36
N LEU A 436 2.75 -4.31 21.55
CA LEU A 436 2.04 -4.41 20.27
C LEU A 436 2.73 -5.40 19.33
N LYS A 437 4.08 -5.34 19.27
CA LYS A 437 4.87 -6.31 18.52
C LYS A 437 4.56 -7.74 18.97
N LEU A 438 4.58 -8.00 20.27
CA LEU A 438 4.27 -9.32 20.84
C LEU A 438 2.85 -9.78 20.49
N LEU A 439 1.84 -8.92 20.67
CA LEU A 439 0.45 -9.26 20.39
C LEU A 439 0.23 -9.65 18.92
N ILE A 440 0.86 -8.93 17.99
CA ILE A 440 0.71 -9.20 16.55
C ILE A 440 1.55 -10.41 16.13
N GLU A 441 2.82 -10.49 16.53
CA GLU A 441 3.73 -11.58 16.13
C GLU A 441 3.35 -12.94 16.75
N GLN A 442 2.63 -12.94 17.88
CA GLN A 442 2.07 -14.15 18.49
C GLN A 442 0.62 -14.44 18.08
N TYR A 443 0.09 -13.71 17.09
CA TYR A 443 -1.29 -13.86 16.61
C TYR A 443 -2.36 -13.69 17.70
N GLN A 444 -2.07 -12.88 18.71
CA GLN A 444 -2.98 -12.57 19.83
C GLN A 444 -3.88 -11.36 19.54
N LEU A 445 -3.62 -10.62 18.46
CA LEU A 445 -4.41 -9.49 18.00
C LEU A 445 -4.63 -9.62 16.49
N ILE A 446 -5.87 -9.63 16.07
CA ILE A 446 -6.30 -9.66 14.66
C ILE A 446 -6.54 -8.23 14.21
N ILE A 447 -5.86 -7.82 13.16
CA ILE A 447 -6.02 -6.52 12.51
C ILE A 447 -6.83 -6.72 11.23
N ASN A 448 -7.96 -6.05 11.13
CA ASN A 448 -8.89 -6.16 9.99
C ASN A 448 -8.81 -4.96 9.04
N ASP A 449 -8.37 -3.81 9.55
CA ASP A 449 -8.33 -2.56 8.80
C ASP A 449 -7.08 -2.45 7.92
N HIS A 450 -7.32 -2.16 6.64
CA HIS A 450 -6.26 -1.98 5.65
C HIS A 450 -5.33 -0.80 5.99
N ASP A 451 -5.89 0.32 6.43
CA ASP A 451 -5.10 1.54 6.66
C ASP A 451 -4.22 1.36 7.92
N THR A 452 -4.71 0.63 8.92
CA THR A 452 -3.91 0.21 10.08
C THR A 452 -2.74 -0.71 9.67
N ILE A 453 -2.98 -1.70 8.79
CA ILE A 453 -1.90 -2.57 8.26
C ILE A 453 -0.90 -1.73 7.44
N TYR A 454 -1.39 -0.77 6.67
CA TYR A 454 -0.54 0.13 5.90
C TYR A 454 0.36 0.99 6.81
N GLU A 455 -0.19 1.61 7.87
CA GLU A 455 0.61 2.36 8.84
C GLU A 455 1.63 1.47 9.55
N LEU A 456 1.25 0.26 9.99
CA LEU A 456 2.18 -0.72 10.58
C LEU A 456 3.35 -1.06 9.64
N SER A 457 3.10 -1.13 8.34
CA SER A 457 4.13 -1.42 7.34
C SER A 457 5.14 -0.29 7.12
N ARG A 458 4.85 0.90 7.63
CA ARG A 458 5.67 2.12 7.53
C ARG A 458 6.04 2.71 8.90
N PHE A 459 5.70 2.02 9.97
CA PHE A 459 6.05 2.40 11.33
C PHE A 459 7.41 1.80 11.68
N SER A 460 8.46 2.60 11.46
CA SER A 460 9.84 2.15 11.48
C SER A 460 10.65 2.76 12.63
N LYS A 461 11.75 2.12 12.97
CA LYS A 461 12.63 2.58 14.05
C LYS A 461 13.36 3.86 13.63
N LYS A 462 13.20 4.91 14.42
CA LYS A 462 13.90 6.17 14.28
C LYS A 462 14.57 6.53 15.60
N ASN A 463 15.90 6.54 15.62
CA ASN A 463 16.70 6.72 16.83
C ASN A 463 16.33 5.68 17.92
N ALA A 464 15.83 6.13 19.07
CA ALA A 464 15.42 5.31 20.20
C ALA A 464 13.92 4.97 20.25
N SER A 465 13.15 5.38 19.23
CA SER A 465 11.68 5.24 19.17
C SER A 465 11.24 4.65 17.82
N TYR A 466 9.94 4.47 17.64
CA TYR A 466 9.30 4.15 16.39
C TYR A 466 8.41 5.32 15.97
N GLU A 467 8.42 5.66 14.70
CA GLU A 467 7.63 6.74 14.10
C GLU A 467 7.25 6.38 12.67
N ALA A 468 6.24 7.05 12.13
CA ALA A 468 5.93 6.96 10.71
C ALA A 468 7.10 7.42 9.84
N GLU A 469 7.29 6.81 8.69
CA GLU A 469 8.23 7.27 7.68
C GLU A 469 7.82 8.64 7.11
N PRO A 470 8.76 9.43 6.55
CA PRO A 470 8.42 10.70 5.92
C PRO A 470 7.30 10.55 4.88
N GLY A 471 6.23 11.33 5.02
CA GLY A 471 5.04 11.27 4.17
C GLY A 471 4.06 10.14 4.49
N ALA A 472 4.21 9.48 5.64
CA ALA A 472 3.23 8.54 6.21
C ALA A 472 2.71 9.06 7.55
N HIS A 473 1.64 8.44 8.04
CA HIS A 473 1.01 8.71 9.32
C HIS A 473 1.09 7.47 10.23
N ASP A 474 0.99 7.66 11.53
CA ASP A 474 1.03 6.59 12.55
C ASP A 474 -0.11 6.68 13.58
N ASP A 475 -1.14 7.49 13.31
CA ASP A 475 -2.23 7.77 14.25
C ASP A 475 -3.02 6.50 14.61
N LEU A 476 -3.33 5.64 13.64
CA LEU A 476 -3.98 4.35 13.88
C LEU A 476 -3.08 3.38 14.65
N VAL A 477 -1.79 3.37 14.33
CA VAL A 477 -0.80 2.55 15.06
C VAL A 477 -0.62 3.06 16.48
N MET A 478 -0.63 4.38 16.68
CA MET A 478 -0.53 4.98 18.01
C MET A 478 -1.72 4.61 18.89
N ALA A 479 -2.94 4.58 18.34
CA ALA A 479 -4.10 4.06 19.05
C ALA A 479 -3.93 2.58 19.43
N LEU A 480 -3.33 1.72 18.57
CA LEU A 480 -2.99 0.33 18.93
C LEU A 480 -1.86 0.23 19.97
N VAL A 481 -0.90 1.16 19.95
CA VAL A 481 0.18 1.22 20.98
C VAL A 481 -0.42 1.51 22.35
N LEU A 482 -1.43 2.39 22.42
CA LEU A 482 -2.19 2.64 23.66
C LEU A 482 -2.94 1.38 24.13
N PHE A 483 -3.58 0.65 23.20
CA PHE A 483 -4.24 -0.62 23.50
C PHE A 483 -3.25 -1.64 24.05
N ALA A 484 -2.12 -1.83 23.39
CA ALA A 484 -1.09 -2.78 23.82
C ALA A 484 -0.52 -2.41 25.20
N TRP A 485 -0.31 -1.12 25.49
CA TRP A 485 0.09 -0.66 26.82
C TRP A 485 -0.99 -0.99 27.86
N MET A 486 -2.27 -0.73 27.54
CA MET A 486 -3.41 -1.00 28.41
C MET A 486 -3.57 -2.50 28.69
N SER A 487 -3.39 -3.36 27.71
CA SER A 487 -3.56 -4.81 27.83
C SER A 487 -2.61 -5.46 28.84
N ASN A 488 -1.49 -4.81 29.16
CA ASN A 488 -0.54 -5.27 30.16
C ASN A 488 -0.85 -4.78 31.60
N GLN A 489 -1.84 -3.92 31.79
CA GLN A 489 -2.21 -3.39 33.11
C GLN A 489 -3.04 -4.40 33.90
N GLN A 490 -2.92 -4.38 35.24
CA GLN A 490 -3.69 -5.27 36.10
C GLN A 490 -5.20 -5.08 35.90
N TYR A 491 -5.65 -3.85 35.79
CA TYR A 491 -7.06 -3.53 35.49
C TYR A 491 -7.60 -4.29 34.29
N PHE A 492 -6.82 -4.35 33.21
CA PHE A 492 -7.25 -5.04 31.99
C PHE A 492 -7.31 -6.57 32.20
N LYS A 493 -6.36 -7.12 32.94
CA LYS A 493 -6.37 -8.53 33.29
C LYS A 493 -7.61 -8.86 34.14
N ASP A 494 -7.90 -8.03 35.13
CA ASP A 494 -9.12 -8.20 35.95
C ASP A 494 -10.40 -8.06 35.10
N LEU A 495 -10.41 -7.15 34.14
CA LEU A 495 -11.54 -6.97 33.20
C LEU A 495 -11.80 -8.22 32.35
N THR A 496 -10.75 -8.89 31.87
CA THR A 496 -10.83 -10.12 31.06
C THR A 496 -11.08 -11.36 31.91
N ASP A 497 -10.47 -11.46 33.11
CA ASP A 497 -10.66 -12.58 34.02
C ASP A 497 -12.07 -12.64 34.62
N ILE A 498 -12.69 -11.49 34.92
CA ILE A 498 -14.08 -11.41 35.36
C ILE A 498 -15.02 -12.03 34.34
N ASN A 499 -14.75 -11.87 33.01
CA ASN A 499 -15.53 -12.52 31.97
C ASN A 499 -15.45 -14.05 32.03
N THR A 500 -14.29 -14.59 32.32
CA THR A 500 -14.10 -16.06 32.47
C THR A 500 -14.88 -16.54 33.69
N LEU A 501 -14.83 -15.80 34.81
CA LEU A 501 -15.60 -16.14 36.00
C LEU A 501 -17.13 -16.01 35.78
N LEU A 502 -17.59 -14.98 35.03
CA LEU A 502 -19.02 -14.85 34.69
C LEU A 502 -19.50 -15.96 33.75
N LYS A 503 -18.70 -16.36 32.78
CA LYS A 503 -19.00 -17.51 31.91
C LYS A 503 -19.07 -18.82 32.71
N LEU A 504 -18.17 -19.00 33.68
CA LEU A 504 -18.21 -20.15 34.59
C LEU A 504 -19.43 -20.11 35.54
N ARG A 505 -19.82 -18.92 35.99
CA ARG A 505 -20.98 -18.74 36.87
C ARG A 505 -22.32 -18.86 36.13
N ASN A 506 -22.37 -18.53 34.83
CA ASN A 506 -23.57 -18.64 34.00
C ASN A 506 -23.67 -20.01 33.28
N ARG A 507 -22.75 -20.94 33.53
CA ARG A 507 -22.99 -22.37 33.24
C ARG A 507 -24.18 -22.80 34.07
N THR A 508 -25.25 -23.14 33.40
CA THR A 508 -26.46 -23.61 34.07
C THR A 508 -26.16 -24.94 34.77
N ASP A 509 -26.86 -25.22 35.86
CA ASP A 509 -26.80 -26.54 36.53
C ASP A 509 -27.04 -27.67 35.54
N GLU A 510 -27.81 -27.44 34.46
CA GLU A 510 -28.02 -28.36 33.34
C GLU A 510 -26.75 -28.67 32.53
N ASP A 511 -25.86 -27.68 32.30
CA ASP A 511 -24.58 -27.92 31.61
C ASP A 511 -23.62 -28.72 32.47
N LEU A 512 -23.64 -28.49 33.79
CA LEU A 512 -22.85 -29.25 34.77
C LEU A 512 -23.40 -30.67 34.95
N GLU A 513 -24.72 -30.83 34.97
CA GLU A 513 -25.36 -32.17 35.00
C GLU A 513 -25.10 -32.95 33.69
N ASN A 514 -25.10 -32.31 32.54
CA ASN A 514 -24.79 -32.95 31.26
C ASN A 514 -23.32 -33.38 31.18
N GLU A 515 -22.38 -32.56 31.66
CA GLU A 515 -20.96 -32.93 31.73
C GLU A 515 -20.76 -34.08 32.78
N MET A 516 -21.41 -34.01 33.94
CA MET A 516 -21.38 -35.08 34.91
C MET A 516 -22.02 -36.36 34.32
N PHE A 517 -23.13 -36.24 33.62
CA PHE A 517 -23.82 -37.40 33.02
C PHE A 517 -22.96 -38.03 31.91
N SER A 518 -22.28 -37.25 31.11
CA SER A 518 -21.32 -37.75 30.12
C SER A 518 -20.12 -38.43 30.75
N PHE A 519 -19.62 -37.90 31.86
CA PHE A 519 -18.54 -38.50 32.64
C PHE A 519 -18.96 -39.83 33.30
N PHE A 520 -20.21 -39.95 33.78
CA PHE A 520 -20.73 -41.19 34.34
C PHE A 520 -21.10 -42.22 33.29
N MET A 521 -21.50 -41.82 32.06
CA MET A 521 -21.80 -42.75 30.99
C MET A 521 -20.55 -43.31 30.30
N ASP A 522 -19.41 -42.61 30.37
CA ASP A 522 -18.14 -43.08 29.80
C ASP A 522 -17.38 -44.04 30.74
N ASN A 523 -17.77 -44.11 32.02
CA ASN A 523 -17.15 -44.98 33.05
C ASN A 523 -17.58 -46.47 32.99
N GLY A 524 -18.24 -46.92 31.90
CA GLY A 524 -18.48 -48.33 31.65
C GLY A 524 -17.38 -49.04 30.86
N ARG A 525 -16.31 -48.37 30.50
CA ARG A 525 -15.11 -48.98 29.94
C ARG A 525 -13.98 -48.89 30.96
N GLU A 526 -13.45 -50.06 31.28
CA GLU A 526 -12.22 -50.19 32.08
C GLU A 526 -11.21 -49.14 31.64
N LEU A 527 -10.74 -48.33 32.60
CA LEU A 527 -9.56 -47.53 32.45
C LEU A 527 -8.43 -48.50 32.08
N LEU A 528 -8.11 -48.58 30.79
CA LEU A 528 -6.79 -49.01 30.38
C LEU A 528 -5.83 -48.09 31.11
N GLU A 529 -4.98 -48.68 31.94
CA GLU A 529 -3.89 -47.93 32.59
C GLU A 529 -3.25 -47.04 31.52
N PRO A 530 -3.00 -45.76 31.81
CA PRO A 530 -2.30 -44.93 30.87
C PRO A 530 -0.97 -45.63 30.60
N ASP A 531 -0.77 -46.05 29.35
CA ASP A 531 0.51 -46.54 28.89
C ASP A 531 1.55 -45.58 29.45
N ALA A 532 2.51 -46.12 30.19
CA ALA A 532 3.58 -45.39 30.82
C ALA A 532 4.13 -44.40 29.76
N VAL A 533 3.97 -43.13 30.05
CA VAL A 533 4.63 -42.10 29.25
C VAL A 533 6.10 -42.45 29.39
N GLU A 534 6.69 -43.04 28.36
CA GLU A 534 8.13 -43.17 28.23
C GLU A 534 8.68 -41.75 28.35
N VAL A 535 9.20 -41.44 29.52
CA VAL A 535 10.01 -40.27 29.73
C VAL A 535 11.24 -40.50 28.85
N ILE A 536 11.23 -39.95 27.65
CA ILE A 536 12.40 -39.93 26.79
C ILE A 536 13.44 -39.09 27.56
N ASP A 537 14.38 -39.79 28.19
CA ASP A 537 15.54 -39.17 28.78
C ASP A 537 16.42 -38.60 27.66
N LEU A 538 16.24 -37.32 27.39
CA LEU A 538 16.98 -36.56 26.36
C LEU A 538 18.49 -36.48 26.67
N THR A 539 18.96 -37.06 27.80
CA THR A 539 20.39 -37.04 28.14
C THR A 539 21.17 -38.20 27.54
N GLN A 540 20.52 -39.24 27.02
CA GLN A 540 21.22 -40.44 26.49
C GLN A 540 21.65 -40.39 25.03
N ASN A 541 21.23 -39.38 24.25
CA ASN A 541 21.56 -39.26 22.83
C ASN A 541 22.35 -37.98 22.48
N TRP A 542 23.21 -37.50 23.39
CA TRP A 542 24.11 -36.41 23.01
C TRP A 542 25.37 -36.97 22.33
N ASN A 543 25.50 -36.63 21.06
CA ASN A 543 26.67 -36.90 20.24
C ASN A 543 27.91 -36.20 20.88
N PRO A 544 29.04 -36.91 21.13
CA PRO A 544 30.24 -36.36 21.77
C PRO A 544 30.90 -35.17 21.06
N GLU A 545 30.53 -34.89 19.82
CA GLU A 545 31.15 -33.82 19.02
C GLU A 545 30.78 -32.38 19.40
N PHE A 546 29.84 -32.19 20.33
CA PHE A 546 29.42 -30.84 20.77
C PHE A 546 29.92 -30.39 22.15
N LYS A 547 30.90 -31.07 22.71
CA LYS A 547 31.48 -30.72 24.04
C LYS A 547 32.38 -29.46 24.07
N GLY A 548 32.48 -28.69 22.96
CA GLY A 548 33.41 -27.56 22.86
C GLY A 548 32.80 -26.18 22.73
N LEU A 549 31.46 -26.02 22.77
CA LEU A 549 30.83 -24.75 22.40
C LEU A 549 30.23 -23.95 23.56
N PHE A 550 30.30 -24.45 24.80
CA PHE A 550 29.88 -23.71 26.00
C PHE A 550 30.85 -23.99 27.15
N ALA A 551 32.05 -23.42 27.09
CA ALA A 551 32.93 -23.20 28.24
C ALA A 551 33.34 -21.72 28.25
#